data_f81f850d475acb55dc4d3be87829279c
#
_entry.id   f81f850d475acb55dc4d3be87829279c
#
_cell.length_a   1.000
_cell.length_b   1.000
_cell.length_c   1.000
_cell.angle_alpha   90.00
_cell.angle_beta   90.00
_cell.angle_gamma   90.00
#
_symmetry.space_group_name_H-M   'P 1'
#
loop_
_entity.id
_entity.type
_entity.pdbx_description
1 polymer ?
#
loop_
_entity_poly.entity_id
_entity_poly.type
_entity_poly.pdbx_seq_one_letter_code
_entity_poly.pdbx_strand_id
1 'polypeptide(L)'
;MSRLHTVPDRVAGSAGLTGLMGLQAWVWTASVLPKVTSSTFLTGFVRFVGAAPPMRPALYGHLVTPVILAAPALFAVGSLVTELALAITFLVATVALLRSRRSMPRRVLVAGAVASVVAAGFALNLALLVGDAAPWRLGDPFDSGVALEYLLVGLGLVTALTTFTTIRTSARRLAPAGARGERHAQQGRRAWE
;
A
#
# COMPACT_ATOMS: atom_id res chain seq x y z
N MET A 1 0.91 46.11 1.45
CA MET A 1 0.42 44.87 2.13
C MET A 1 0.62 43.67 1.22
N SER A 2 1.65 42.90 1.51
CA SER A 2 2.21 41.84 0.65
C SER A 2 1.28 40.61 0.66
N ARG A 3 0.81 40.20 -0.51
CA ARG A 3 0.19 38.88 -0.70
C ARG A 3 1.31 37.83 -0.64
N LEU A 4 1.45 37.18 0.49
CA LEU A 4 2.27 35.99 0.62
C LEU A 4 1.67 34.89 -0.28
N HIS A 5 2.37 34.61 -1.36
CA HIS A 5 2.02 33.55 -2.31
C HIS A 5 2.16 32.19 -1.64
N THR A 6 1.06 31.59 -1.24
CA THR A 6 0.97 30.21 -0.77
C THR A 6 0.97 29.24 -1.98
N VAL A 7 2.10 29.12 -2.66
CA VAL A 7 2.30 28.15 -3.75
C VAL A 7 2.96 26.82 -3.30
N PRO A 8 3.52 26.66 -2.09
CA PRO A 8 4.32 25.47 -1.74
C PRO A 8 3.51 24.19 -1.52
N ASP A 9 2.28 24.25 -1.00
CA ASP A 9 1.58 23.05 -0.48
C ASP A 9 1.17 22.00 -1.54
N ARG A 10 0.97 22.41 -2.79
CA ARG A 10 0.57 21.48 -3.86
C ARG A 10 1.73 20.64 -4.39
N VAL A 11 2.92 21.24 -4.44
CA VAL A 11 4.13 20.57 -4.95
C VAL A 11 4.64 19.56 -3.93
N ALA A 12 4.62 19.92 -2.66
CA ALA A 12 5.08 19.04 -1.59
C ALA A 12 4.22 17.77 -1.45
N GLY A 13 2.89 17.89 -1.49
CA GLY A 13 1.98 16.74 -1.42
C GLY A 13 2.11 15.79 -2.61
N SER A 14 2.36 16.32 -3.82
CA SER A 14 2.56 15.49 -5.02
C SER A 14 3.90 14.76 -5.00
N ALA A 15 4.96 15.42 -4.55
CA ALA A 15 6.30 14.82 -4.44
C ALA A 15 6.33 13.68 -3.41
N GLY A 16 5.70 13.88 -2.25
CA GLY A 16 5.60 12.85 -1.22
C GLY A 16 4.86 11.60 -1.70
N LEU A 17 3.71 11.78 -2.35
CA LEU A 17 2.96 10.65 -2.89
C LEU A 17 3.73 9.94 -4.01
N THR A 18 4.39 10.67 -4.90
CA THR A 18 5.22 10.08 -5.95
C THR A 18 6.38 9.29 -5.35
N GLY A 19 7.03 9.80 -4.30
CA GLY A 19 8.08 9.10 -3.57
C GLY A 19 7.59 7.80 -2.94
N LEU A 20 6.43 7.82 -2.28
CA LEU A 20 5.81 6.63 -1.70
C LEU A 20 5.49 5.56 -2.76
N MET A 21 4.90 5.96 -3.90
CA MET A 21 4.61 5.04 -5.00
C MET A 21 5.89 4.48 -5.62
N GLY A 22 6.93 5.31 -5.77
CA GLY A 22 8.25 4.89 -6.28
C GLY A 22 8.94 3.89 -5.35
N LEU A 23 8.88 4.13 -4.05
CA LEU A 23 9.41 3.20 -3.05
C LEU A 23 8.67 1.85 -3.09
N GLN A 24 7.35 1.86 -3.18
CA GLN A 24 6.56 0.64 -3.36
C GLN A 24 6.92 -0.10 -4.65
N ALA A 25 7.06 0.63 -5.78
CA ALA A 25 7.48 0.03 -7.05
C ALA A 25 8.84 -0.66 -6.92
N TRP A 26 9.80 0.00 -6.29
CA TRP A 26 11.13 -0.55 -6.06
C TRP A 26 11.10 -1.80 -5.18
N VAL A 27 10.41 -1.76 -4.05
CA VAL A 27 10.32 -2.88 -3.10
C VAL A 27 9.72 -4.12 -3.76
N TRP A 28 8.57 -3.97 -4.43
CA TRP A 28 7.91 -5.10 -5.07
C TRP A 28 8.69 -5.64 -6.28
N THR A 29 9.38 -4.77 -7.03
CA THR A 29 10.29 -5.22 -8.09
C THR A 29 11.47 -6.00 -7.54
N ALA A 30 12.08 -5.51 -6.45
CA ALA A 30 13.20 -6.19 -5.79
C ALA A 30 12.77 -7.54 -5.18
N SER A 31 11.50 -7.67 -4.75
CA SER A 31 10.94 -8.94 -4.26
C SER A 31 10.72 -9.96 -5.38
N VAL A 32 10.22 -9.52 -6.53
CA VAL A 32 9.89 -10.39 -7.68
C VAL A 32 11.14 -10.90 -8.39
N LEU A 33 12.11 -10.03 -8.62
CA LEU A 33 13.24 -10.30 -9.49
C LEU A 33 14.01 -11.58 -9.13
N PRO A 34 14.42 -11.82 -7.87
CA PRO A 34 15.11 -13.07 -7.51
C PRO A 34 14.21 -14.30 -7.64
N LYS A 35 12.88 -14.16 -7.50
CA LYS A 35 11.94 -15.28 -7.61
C LYS A 35 11.77 -15.75 -9.04
N VAL A 36 11.68 -14.83 -10.01
CA VAL A 36 11.54 -15.16 -11.44
C VAL A 36 12.85 -15.69 -12.05
N THR A 37 14.00 -15.31 -11.48
CA THR A 37 15.30 -15.78 -11.95
C THR A 37 15.76 -17.08 -11.28
N SER A 38 15.11 -17.51 -10.21
CA SER A 38 15.49 -18.71 -9.46
C SER A 38 14.84 -19.97 -10.00
N SER A 39 15.62 -20.93 -10.43
CA SER A 39 15.14 -22.28 -10.80
C SER A 39 14.64 -23.09 -9.60
N THR A 40 15.00 -22.69 -8.38
CA THR A 40 14.64 -23.38 -7.13
C THR A 40 13.53 -22.68 -6.36
N PHE A 41 12.86 -21.67 -6.94
CA PHE A 41 11.86 -20.87 -6.25
C PHE A 41 10.75 -21.74 -5.65
N LEU A 42 10.17 -22.66 -6.41
CA LEU A 42 9.08 -23.52 -5.92
C LEU A 42 9.53 -24.42 -4.75
N THR A 43 10.71 -25.04 -4.86
CA THR A 43 11.25 -25.87 -3.77
C THR A 43 11.54 -25.04 -2.54
N GLY A 44 12.10 -23.83 -2.72
CA GLY A 44 12.31 -22.85 -1.65
C GLY A 44 11.02 -22.42 -0.99
N PHE A 45 9.96 -22.17 -1.78
CA PHE A 45 8.64 -21.79 -1.29
C PHE A 45 8.01 -22.91 -0.42
N VAL A 46 8.07 -24.17 -0.86
CA VAL A 46 7.57 -25.31 -0.07
C VAL A 46 8.32 -25.43 1.26
N ARG A 47 9.64 -25.30 1.24
CA ARG A 47 10.47 -25.33 2.45
C ARG A 47 10.11 -24.18 3.40
N PHE A 48 9.96 -22.98 2.87
CA PHE A 48 9.60 -21.78 3.60
C PHE A 48 8.23 -21.92 4.30
N VAL A 49 7.21 -22.36 3.56
CA VAL A 49 5.86 -22.58 4.13
C VAL A 49 5.83 -23.72 5.12
N GLY A 50 6.56 -24.81 4.82
CA GLY A 50 6.64 -26.01 5.67
C GLY A 50 7.47 -25.82 6.95
N ALA A 51 8.33 -24.79 7.00
CA ALA A 51 8.99 -24.43 8.24
C ALA A 51 7.91 -24.09 9.30
N ALA A 52 8.07 -24.60 10.51
CA ALA A 52 7.14 -24.40 11.63
C ALA A 52 7.75 -23.47 12.70
N PRO A 53 7.90 -22.15 12.41
CA PRO A 53 8.48 -21.23 13.36
C PRO A 53 7.57 -21.13 14.61
N PRO A 54 8.14 -21.04 15.82
CA PRO A 54 7.38 -21.09 17.08
C PRO A 54 6.42 -19.90 17.25
N MET A 55 6.64 -18.82 16.50
CA MET A 55 5.83 -17.60 16.57
C MET A 55 4.67 -17.56 15.58
N ARG A 56 4.56 -18.55 14.67
CA ARG A 56 3.45 -18.62 13.71
C ARG A 56 2.12 -18.76 14.46
N PRO A 57 1.11 -17.91 14.18
CA PRO A 57 -0.20 -18.03 14.81
C PRO A 57 -0.82 -19.41 14.54
N ALA A 58 -1.50 -19.98 15.53
CA ALA A 58 -2.12 -21.31 15.43
C ALA A 58 -3.06 -21.43 14.22
N LEU A 59 -3.84 -20.38 13.91
CA LEU A 59 -4.68 -20.32 12.72
C LEU A 59 -3.87 -20.56 11.42
N TYR A 60 -2.69 -19.97 11.31
CA TYR A 60 -1.83 -20.14 10.13
C TYR A 60 -1.19 -21.54 10.11
N GLY A 61 -0.77 -22.05 11.26
CA GLY A 61 -0.20 -23.38 11.37
C GLY A 61 -1.22 -24.49 11.03
N HIS A 62 -2.44 -24.38 11.52
CA HIS A 62 -3.43 -25.44 11.43
C HIS A 62 -4.35 -25.35 10.19
N LEU A 63 -4.61 -24.15 9.67
CA LEU A 63 -5.54 -23.98 8.53
C LEU A 63 -4.82 -23.51 7.26
N VAL A 64 -4.04 -22.43 7.34
CA VAL A 64 -3.48 -21.82 6.13
C VAL A 64 -2.33 -22.64 5.57
N THR A 65 -1.39 -23.07 6.41
CA THR A 65 -0.22 -23.84 5.96
C THR A 65 -0.61 -25.18 5.26
N PRO A 66 -1.51 -26.01 5.79
CA PRO A 66 -1.93 -27.23 5.10
C PRO A 66 -2.59 -26.97 3.74
N VAL A 67 -3.40 -25.89 3.64
CA VAL A 67 -4.04 -25.52 2.37
C VAL A 67 -3.00 -25.11 1.33
N ILE A 68 -2.00 -24.32 1.72
CA ILE A 68 -0.92 -23.93 0.82
C ILE A 68 -0.10 -25.15 0.39
N LEU A 69 0.22 -26.04 1.32
CA LEU A 69 1.01 -27.24 1.04
C LEU A 69 0.26 -28.29 0.23
N ALA A 70 -1.09 -28.26 0.21
CA ALA A 70 -1.89 -29.09 -0.66
C ALA A 70 -1.77 -28.73 -2.16
N ALA A 71 -1.47 -27.44 -2.47
CA ALA A 71 -1.31 -26.95 -3.84
C ALA A 71 -0.18 -25.90 -3.94
N PRO A 72 1.06 -26.23 -3.58
CA PRO A 72 2.12 -25.24 -3.37
C PRO A 72 2.49 -24.48 -4.65
N ALA A 73 2.41 -25.11 -5.81
CA ALA A 73 2.67 -24.45 -7.09
C ALA A 73 1.65 -23.33 -7.37
N LEU A 74 0.38 -23.57 -7.07
CA LEU A 74 -0.68 -22.58 -7.24
C LEU A 74 -0.43 -21.35 -6.36
N PHE A 75 -0.09 -21.56 -5.09
CA PHE A 75 0.17 -20.47 -4.15
C PHE A 75 1.50 -19.75 -4.44
N ALA A 76 2.54 -20.46 -4.85
CA ALA A 76 3.81 -19.87 -5.26
C ALA A 76 3.63 -18.97 -6.49
N VAL A 77 2.94 -19.46 -7.53
CA VAL A 77 2.64 -18.67 -8.73
C VAL A 77 1.70 -17.51 -8.40
N GLY A 78 0.66 -17.74 -7.59
CA GLY A 78 -0.26 -16.69 -7.13
C GLY A 78 0.46 -15.57 -6.39
N SER A 79 1.38 -15.90 -5.49
CA SER A 79 2.24 -14.93 -4.81
C SER A 79 3.06 -14.11 -5.79
N LEU A 80 3.75 -14.79 -6.72
CA LEU A 80 4.58 -14.14 -7.73
C LEU A 80 3.77 -13.20 -8.64
N VAL A 81 2.59 -13.64 -9.09
CA VAL A 81 1.70 -12.82 -9.92
C VAL A 81 1.20 -11.60 -9.14
N THR A 82 0.86 -11.76 -7.87
CA THR A 82 0.44 -10.65 -7.00
C THR A 82 1.55 -9.62 -6.85
N GLU A 83 2.75 -10.04 -6.52
CA GLU A 83 3.90 -9.14 -6.36
C GLU A 83 4.25 -8.43 -7.68
N LEU A 84 4.20 -9.14 -8.81
CA LEU A 84 4.43 -8.55 -10.13
C LEU A 84 3.36 -7.50 -10.48
N ALA A 85 2.09 -7.80 -10.21
CA ALA A 85 1.00 -6.87 -10.43
C ALA A 85 1.15 -5.60 -9.57
N LEU A 86 1.57 -5.74 -8.32
CA LEU A 86 1.87 -4.62 -7.42
C LEU A 86 3.05 -3.79 -7.97
N ALA A 87 4.15 -4.43 -8.36
CA ALA A 87 5.32 -3.76 -8.93
C ALA A 87 4.94 -2.93 -10.16
N ILE A 88 4.22 -3.52 -11.12
CA ILE A 88 3.77 -2.84 -12.34
C ILE A 88 2.82 -1.69 -12.00
N THR A 89 1.84 -1.90 -11.12
CA THR A 89 0.85 -0.88 -10.77
C THR A 89 1.53 0.34 -10.13
N PHE A 90 2.44 0.12 -9.20
CA PHE A 90 3.16 1.22 -8.55
C PHE A 90 4.14 1.91 -9.49
N LEU A 91 4.79 1.19 -10.39
CA LEU A 91 5.67 1.77 -11.41
C LEU A 91 4.88 2.67 -12.37
N VAL A 92 3.76 2.18 -12.90
CA VAL A 92 2.87 2.95 -13.78
C VAL A 92 2.32 4.17 -13.04
N ALA A 93 1.90 4.02 -11.78
CA ALA A 93 1.43 5.15 -10.98
C ALA A 93 2.53 6.18 -10.77
N THR A 94 3.75 5.78 -10.43
CA THR A 94 4.90 6.67 -10.27
C THR A 94 5.20 7.45 -11.54
N VAL A 95 5.30 6.77 -12.68
CA VAL A 95 5.56 7.40 -13.98
C VAL A 95 4.44 8.36 -14.37
N ALA A 96 3.17 7.98 -14.15
CA ALA A 96 2.03 8.84 -14.43
C ALA A 96 2.03 10.09 -13.55
N LEU A 97 2.37 9.97 -12.25
CA LEU A 97 2.48 11.10 -11.34
C LEU A 97 3.64 12.04 -11.73
N LEU A 98 4.80 11.51 -12.09
CA LEU A 98 5.95 12.28 -12.56
C LEU A 98 5.63 13.09 -13.84
N ARG A 99 4.84 12.51 -14.76
CA ARG A 99 4.44 13.17 -16.02
C ARG A 99 3.31 14.18 -15.83
N SER A 100 2.52 14.06 -14.76
CA SER A 100 1.34 14.88 -14.52
C SER A 100 1.69 16.22 -13.88
N ARG A 101 2.04 17.24 -14.70
CA ARG A 101 2.42 18.58 -14.21
C ARG A 101 1.26 19.41 -13.64
N ARG A 102 0.02 19.16 -14.03
CA ARG A 102 -1.15 20.02 -13.69
C ARG A 102 -2.27 19.34 -12.93
N SER A 103 -2.56 18.07 -13.18
CA SER A 103 -3.62 17.35 -12.50
C SER A 103 -3.31 15.86 -12.42
N MET A 104 -3.50 15.27 -11.24
CA MET A 104 -3.31 13.83 -11.06
C MET A 104 -4.50 13.07 -11.65
N PRO A 105 -4.28 12.09 -12.54
CA PRO A 105 -5.37 11.28 -13.10
C PRO A 105 -6.05 10.48 -11.99
N ARG A 106 -7.35 10.70 -11.80
CA ARG A 106 -8.12 10.03 -10.72
C ARG A 106 -8.00 8.50 -10.78
N ARG A 107 -7.99 7.92 -12.00
CA ARG A 107 -7.86 6.47 -12.19
C ARG A 107 -6.53 5.93 -11.63
N VAL A 108 -5.44 6.67 -11.83
CA VAL A 108 -4.11 6.31 -11.30
C VAL A 108 -4.11 6.35 -9.77
N LEU A 109 -4.70 7.39 -9.18
CA LEU A 109 -4.83 7.48 -7.72
C LEU A 109 -5.66 6.34 -7.15
N VAL A 110 -6.79 6.00 -7.77
CA VAL A 110 -7.65 4.88 -7.32
C VAL A 110 -6.89 3.55 -7.44
N ALA A 111 -6.25 3.29 -8.57
CA ALA A 111 -5.45 2.08 -8.77
C ALA A 111 -4.31 1.99 -7.73
N GLY A 112 -3.60 3.09 -7.49
CA GLY A 112 -2.56 3.17 -6.46
C GLY A 112 -3.08 2.94 -5.05
N ALA A 113 -4.25 3.48 -4.69
CA ALA A 113 -4.88 3.25 -3.39
C ALA A 113 -5.26 1.77 -3.21
N VAL A 114 -5.89 1.17 -4.20
CA VAL A 114 -6.26 -0.27 -4.18
C VAL A 114 -5.00 -1.13 -4.07
N ALA A 115 -3.99 -0.89 -4.92
CA ALA A 115 -2.72 -1.61 -4.85
C ALA A 115 -2.05 -1.48 -3.48
N SER A 116 -2.11 -0.30 -2.84
CA SER A 116 -1.53 -0.08 -1.51
C SER A 116 -2.23 -0.89 -0.41
N VAL A 117 -3.56 -1.01 -0.47
CA VAL A 117 -4.33 -1.86 0.46
C VAL A 117 -3.99 -3.34 0.23
N VAL A 118 -3.94 -3.77 -1.03
CA VAL A 118 -3.56 -5.16 -1.38
C VAL A 118 -2.13 -5.45 -0.92
N ALA A 119 -1.19 -4.52 -1.14
CA ALA A 119 0.20 -4.65 -0.70
C ALA A 119 0.31 -4.80 0.82
N ALA A 120 -0.42 -3.97 1.59
CA ALA A 120 -0.44 -4.08 3.05
C ALA A 120 -1.03 -5.42 3.51
N GLY A 121 -2.15 -5.86 2.94
CA GLY A 121 -2.76 -7.15 3.27
C GLY A 121 -1.87 -8.34 2.90
N PHE A 122 -1.20 -8.27 1.76
CA PHE A 122 -0.28 -9.32 1.31
C PHE A 122 0.96 -9.40 2.22
N ALA A 123 1.58 -8.25 2.56
CA ALA A 123 2.70 -8.19 3.48
C ALA A 123 2.32 -8.70 4.89
N LEU A 124 1.12 -8.34 5.38
CA LEU A 124 0.61 -8.86 6.66
C LEU A 124 0.43 -10.38 6.61
N ASN A 125 -0.12 -10.91 5.51
CA ASN A 125 -0.26 -12.35 5.32
C ASN A 125 1.10 -13.06 5.33
N LEU A 126 2.12 -12.48 4.69
CA LEU A 126 3.49 -13.01 4.74
C LEU A 126 4.07 -12.99 6.15
N ALA A 127 3.93 -11.88 6.88
CA ALA A 127 4.39 -11.75 8.27
C ALA A 127 3.78 -12.84 9.18
N LEU A 128 2.49 -13.09 9.05
CA LEU A 128 1.78 -14.11 9.81
C LEU A 128 2.18 -15.54 9.39
N LEU A 129 2.46 -15.75 8.11
CA LEU A 129 2.91 -17.04 7.59
C LEU A 129 4.34 -17.37 8.02
N VAL A 130 5.23 -16.38 8.00
CA VAL A 130 6.62 -16.52 8.49
C VAL A 130 6.63 -16.72 10.00
N GLY A 131 5.65 -16.17 10.71
CA GLY A 131 5.60 -16.20 12.17
C GLY A 131 6.57 -15.19 12.78
N ASP A 132 6.69 -14.03 12.13
CA ASP A 132 7.47 -12.92 12.65
C ASP A 132 6.95 -12.45 14.01
N ALA A 133 7.86 -12.08 14.91
CA ALA A 133 7.48 -11.47 16.16
C ALA A 133 6.71 -10.17 15.90
N ALA A 134 5.56 -10.01 16.53
CA ALA A 134 4.79 -8.76 16.40
C ALA A 134 5.65 -7.57 16.83
N PRO A 135 5.61 -6.44 16.11
CA PRO A 135 6.51 -5.30 16.34
C PRO A 135 6.37 -4.64 17.72
N TRP A 136 5.29 -4.95 18.45
CA TRP A 136 5.08 -4.50 19.83
C TRP A 136 5.56 -5.50 20.88
N ARG A 137 6.08 -6.67 20.50
CA ARG A 137 6.75 -7.57 21.45
C ARG A 137 8.14 -7.03 21.72
N LEU A 138 8.31 -6.56 22.93
CA LEU A 138 9.62 -6.20 23.48
C LEU A 138 10.38 -7.51 23.72
N GLY A 139 11.16 -7.93 22.76
CA GLY A 139 12.11 -9.02 22.87
C GLY A 139 13.45 -8.52 23.38
N ASP A 140 14.48 -9.36 23.27
CA ASP A 140 15.87 -8.97 23.49
C ASP A 140 16.19 -7.75 22.59
N PRO A 141 16.71 -6.64 23.15
CA PRO A 141 17.03 -5.44 22.35
C PRO A 141 17.99 -5.70 21.19
N PHE A 142 18.70 -6.81 21.18
CA PHE A 142 19.59 -7.24 20.09
C PHE A 142 18.90 -8.13 19.04
N ASP A 143 17.75 -8.74 19.37
CA ASP A 143 16.93 -9.56 18.47
C ASP A 143 15.69 -8.81 17.93
N SER A 144 15.43 -7.61 18.44
CA SER A 144 14.21 -6.85 18.14
C SER A 144 14.33 -5.96 16.92
N GLY A 145 14.70 -6.53 15.77
CA GLY A 145 14.42 -5.89 14.49
C GLY A 145 12.90 -5.90 14.20
N VAL A 146 12.34 -4.78 13.74
CA VAL A 146 10.98 -4.83 13.14
C VAL A 146 11.10 -5.66 11.87
N ALA A 147 10.34 -6.76 11.80
CA ALA A 147 10.33 -7.58 10.59
C ALA A 147 9.95 -6.73 9.38
N LEU A 148 10.66 -6.96 8.26
CA LEU A 148 10.48 -6.18 7.03
C LEU A 148 9.02 -6.17 6.57
N GLU A 149 8.32 -7.28 6.76
CA GLU A 149 6.93 -7.46 6.38
C GLU A 149 6.01 -6.46 7.10
N TYR A 150 6.21 -6.21 8.39
CA TYR A 150 5.44 -5.20 9.13
C TYR A 150 5.77 -3.77 8.68
N LEU A 151 7.01 -3.49 8.29
CA LEU A 151 7.36 -2.20 7.68
C LEU A 151 6.63 -2.03 6.34
N LEU A 152 6.50 -3.09 5.55
CA LEU A 152 5.74 -3.08 4.28
C LEU A 152 4.24 -2.90 4.52
N VAL A 153 3.68 -3.49 5.58
CA VAL A 153 2.30 -3.20 6.01
C VAL A 153 2.14 -1.71 6.28
N GLY A 154 3.01 -1.14 7.11
CA GLY A 154 3.00 0.29 7.43
C GLY A 154 3.13 1.17 6.19
N LEU A 155 4.07 0.88 5.32
CA LEU A 155 4.28 1.59 4.06
C LEU A 155 3.03 1.53 3.17
N GLY A 156 2.40 0.36 3.04
CA GLY A 156 1.17 0.18 2.28
C GLY A 156 0.02 1.02 2.85
N LEU A 157 -0.19 0.99 4.16
CA LEU A 157 -1.25 1.76 4.83
C LEU A 157 -1.03 3.28 4.70
N VAL A 158 0.19 3.77 4.91
CA VAL A 158 0.53 5.20 4.74
C VAL A 158 0.30 5.64 3.30
N THR A 159 0.70 4.83 2.32
CA THR A 159 0.50 5.13 0.91
C THR A 159 -0.99 5.14 0.56
N ALA A 160 -1.77 4.18 1.04
CA ALA A 160 -3.22 4.12 0.85
C ALA A 160 -3.92 5.36 1.44
N LEU A 161 -3.60 5.72 2.68
CA LEU A 161 -4.18 6.88 3.37
C LEU A 161 -3.83 8.18 2.65
N THR A 162 -2.57 8.37 2.27
CA THR A 162 -2.11 9.56 1.54
C THR A 162 -2.80 9.68 0.19
N THR A 163 -2.95 8.57 -0.53
CA THR A 163 -3.65 8.54 -1.82
C THR A 163 -5.13 8.87 -1.65
N PHE A 164 -5.78 8.29 -0.65
CA PHE A 164 -7.20 8.51 -0.37
C PHE A 164 -7.50 9.96 0.03
N THR A 165 -6.67 10.55 0.88
CA THR A 165 -6.79 11.97 1.24
C THR A 165 -6.60 12.88 0.04
N THR A 166 -5.67 12.54 -0.86
CA THR A 166 -5.46 13.26 -2.12
C THR A 166 -6.69 13.20 -3.03
N ILE A 167 -7.32 12.03 -3.17
CA ILE A 167 -8.56 11.86 -3.95
C ILE A 167 -9.68 12.73 -3.37
N ARG A 168 -9.88 12.69 -2.05
CA ARG A 168 -10.93 13.46 -1.35
C ARG A 168 -10.74 14.97 -1.52
N THR A 169 -9.53 15.46 -1.32
CA THR A 169 -9.24 16.89 -1.44
C THR A 169 -9.40 17.39 -2.86
N SER A 170 -9.01 16.58 -3.87
CA SER A 170 -9.22 16.89 -5.28
C SER A 170 -10.71 16.96 -5.64
N ALA A 171 -11.51 16.02 -5.16
CA ALA A 171 -12.96 16.01 -5.41
C ALA A 171 -13.67 17.22 -4.82
N ARG A 172 -13.28 17.65 -3.60
CA ARG A 172 -13.86 18.84 -2.94
C ARG A 172 -13.57 20.14 -3.69
N ARG A 173 -12.45 20.22 -4.40
CA ARG A 173 -12.06 21.41 -5.19
C ARG A 173 -12.81 21.51 -6.52
N LEU A 174 -13.25 20.38 -7.07
CA LEU A 174 -14.03 20.32 -8.31
C LEU A 174 -15.52 20.56 -8.10
N ALA A 175 -16.01 20.54 -6.85
CA ALA A 175 -17.39 20.87 -6.54
C ALA A 175 -17.64 22.36 -6.85
N PRO A 176 -18.63 22.69 -7.70
CA PRO A 176 -18.90 24.06 -8.14
C PRO A 176 -19.19 24.96 -6.93
N ALA A 177 -18.59 26.17 -6.95
CA ALA A 177 -18.76 27.17 -5.89
C ALA A 177 -20.23 27.55 -5.66
N GLY A 178 -21.10 27.40 -6.67
CA GLY A 178 -22.53 27.62 -6.59
C GLY A 178 -23.26 26.74 -5.57
N ALA A 179 -22.85 25.46 -5.43
CA ALA A 179 -23.47 24.55 -4.47
C ALA A 179 -23.18 24.92 -3.00
N ARG A 180 -22.17 25.74 -2.74
CA ARG A 180 -21.87 26.27 -1.40
C ARG A 180 -22.73 27.51 -1.08
N GLY A 181 -22.97 28.37 -2.07
CA GLY A 181 -23.82 29.56 -1.90
C GLY A 181 -25.27 29.20 -1.62
N GLU A 182 -25.82 28.19 -2.29
CA GLU A 182 -27.19 27.74 -2.09
C GLU A 182 -27.47 27.16 -0.70
N ARG A 183 -26.49 26.40 -0.13
CA ARG A 183 -26.61 25.85 1.23
C ARG A 183 -26.60 26.97 2.29
N HIS A 184 -25.79 27.99 2.15
CA HIS A 184 -25.78 29.12 3.06
C HIS A 184 -27.04 29.99 2.91
N ALA A 185 -27.54 30.17 1.68
CA ALA A 185 -28.79 30.89 1.45
C ALA A 185 -30.00 30.13 2.01
N GLN A 186 -30.06 28.81 1.94
CA GLN A 186 -31.11 27.98 2.55
C GLN A 186 -31.03 27.96 4.09
N GLN A 187 -29.83 27.92 4.67
CA GLN A 187 -29.64 28.01 6.11
C GLN A 187 -30.07 29.38 6.66
N GLY A 188 -29.73 30.45 5.93
CA GLY A 188 -30.18 31.79 6.28
C GLY A 188 -31.71 31.97 6.25
N ARG A 189 -32.43 31.35 5.30
CA ARG A 189 -33.91 31.40 5.26
C ARG A 189 -34.59 30.67 6.41
N ARG A 190 -34.06 29.53 6.84
CA ARG A 190 -34.63 28.77 7.98
C ARG A 190 -34.38 29.40 9.35
N ALA A 191 -33.50 30.39 9.44
CA ALA A 191 -33.27 31.11 10.69
C ALA A 191 -34.27 32.26 10.94
N TRP A 192 -35.12 32.57 9.98
CA TRP A 192 -36.12 33.65 10.05
C TRP A 192 -37.57 33.12 10.03
N GLU A 193 -37.78 31.81 9.94
CA GLU A 193 -39.05 31.11 10.16
C GLU A 193 -39.10 30.53 11.59
#